data_a029f7b2c8f670d4551840c6033c4ebc
#
_entry.id   a029f7b2c8f670d4551840c6033c4ebc
#
_cell.length_a   1.000
_cell.length_b   1.000
_cell.length_c   1.000
_cell.angle_alpha   90.00
_cell.angle_beta   90.00
_cell.angle_gamma   90.00
#
_symmetry.space_group_name_H-M   'P 1'
#
loop_
_entity.id
_entity.type
_entity.pdbx_description
1 polymer ?
#
loop_
_entity_poly.entity_id
_entity_poly.type
_entity_poly.pdbx_seq_one_letter_code
_entity_poly.pdbx_strand_id
1 'polypeptide(L)'
;MSTLKETLRKKIEEHRPRTTRLVKEFSEVSLGEVNIGQCIGGARGIKSLVTDISYLDPMEGIRFRGMTIPETFAALPKVPGKDQPYVEGFWYLLLTGDVPTMEQTLEVVADWKKRSVVPQYVYDVLNALPADSHPMAMFSSAVLAMQKDSVFAKTYASGKFNKMTCWEDMYEDANNMMAKLGPIGAFIYRKKYKNNEQIAADPNLDMGGNFAHMMGVDAPYDDVARMYFILHSDHESGNVSAHTTHLVASALSDAYYSYSAGLNGLAGPLHGLANEEVLRWTQNFMEQLGGQVPTEEKLKEALWATLNSGQVIPGYGHAVLRKTDPRYTSQREFCMKTEGLKDYPLFQLVRMIFEVAPGVLTEHGKAKNPWPNVDAQSGVIQWYYGVTQYEFYTVLFGIGRALGCLANITWDRALGYGIERPKSVTTAMLEKAAGIA
;
A
#
# COMPACT_ATOMS: atom_id res chain seq x y z
N MET A 1 22.18 -0.13 -19.96
CA MET A 1 20.78 -0.07 -19.51
C MET A 1 20.65 -1.09 -18.40
N SER A 2 19.84 -0.85 -17.35
CA SER A 2 19.70 -1.88 -16.29
C SER A 2 18.94 -3.09 -16.82
N THR A 3 19.26 -4.28 -16.32
CA THR A 3 18.58 -5.54 -16.68
C THR A 3 17.07 -5.42 -16.47
N LEU A 4 16.64 -4.75 -15.40
CA LEU A 4 15.22 -4.48 -15.12
C LEU A 4 14.54 -3.69 -16.26
N LYS A 5 15.13 -2.56 -16.70
CA LYS A 5 14.54 -1.72 -17.77
C LYS A 5 14.46 -2.45 -19.11
N GLU A 6 15.45 -3.28 -19.42
CA GLU A 6 15.46 -4.11 -20.65
C GLU A 6 14.39 -5.19 -20.59
N THR A 7 14.27 -5.88 -19.46
CA THR A 7 13.23 -6.90 -19.28
C THR A 7 11.84 -6.27 -19.37
N LEU A 8 11.62 -5.14 -18.69
CA LEU A 8 10.36 -4.41 -18.76
C LEU A 8 10.01 -4.00 -20.19
N ARG A 9 10.98 -3.50 -20.97
CA ARG A 9 10.76 -3.13 -22.39
C ARG A 9 10.26 -4.34 -23.20
N LYS A 10 10.88 -5.50 -23.07
CA LYS A 10 10.44 -6.73 -23.75
C LYS A 10 9.01 -7.11 -23.36
N LYS A 11 8.69 -7.06 -22.06
CA LYS A 11 7.32 -7.33 -21.59
C LYS A 11 6.30 -6.34 -22.15
N ILE A 12 6.65 -5.07 -22.27
CA ILE A 12 5.80 -4.04 -22.88
C ILE A 12 5.58 -4.34 -24.37
N GLU A 13 6.63 -4.70 -25.09
CA GLU A 13 6.54 -5.07 -26.51
C GLU A 13 5.64 -6.30 -26.74
N GLU A 14 5.68 -7.27 -25.83
CA GLU A 14 4.79 -8.45 -25.86
C GLU A 14 3.33 -8.10 -25.51
N HIS A 15 3.12 -7.18 -24.57
CA HIS A 15 1.77 -6.88 -24.03
C HIS A 15 1.00 -5.87 -24.88
N ARG A 16 1.65 -4.88 -25.44
CA ARG A 16 1.05 -3.80 -26.22
C ARG A 16 0.18 -4.26 -27.39
N PRO A 17 0.58 -5.27 -28.20
CA PRO A 17 -0.29 -5.82 -29.25
C PRO A 17 -1.60 -6.41 -28.71
N ARG A 18 -1.59 -7.00 -27.50
CA ARG A 18 -2.79 -7.59 -26.89
C ARG A 18 -3.82 -6.51 -26.56
N THR A 19 -3.41 -5.44 -25.88
CA THR A 19 -4.30 -4.32 -25.53
C THR A 19 -4.76 -3.56 -26.79
N THR A 20 -3.88 -3.35 -27.76
CA THR A 20 -4.23 -2.74 -29.05
C THR A 20 -5.31 -3.54 -29.78
N ARG A 21 -5.18 -4.87 -29.80
CA ARG A 21 -6.17 -5.76 -30.40
C ARG A 21 -7.52 -5.68 -29.69
N LEU A 22 -7.52 -5.68 -28.33
CA LEU A 22 -8.75 -5.55 -27.53
C LEU A 22 -9.51 -4.28 -27.88
N VAL A 23 -8.82 -3.15 -27.94
CA VAL A 23 -9.45 -1.87 -28.30
C VAL A 23 -9.94 -1.87 -29.75
N LYS A 24 -9.17 -2.42 -30.70
CA LYS A 24 -9.49 -2.39 -32.11
C LYS A 24 -10.63 -3.33 -32.51
N GLU A 25 -10.68 -4.52 -31.94
CA GLU A 25 -11.55 -5.61 -32.36
C GLU A 25 -12.73 -5.87 -31.41
N PHE A 26 -12.61 -5.47 -30.13
CA PHE A 26 -13.53 -5.88 -29.07
C PHE A 26 -14.02 -4.72 -28.17
N SER A 27 -13.87 -3.47 -28.59
CA SER A 27 -14.25 -2.27 -27.81
C SER A 27 -15.73 -2.26 -27.40
N GLU A 28 -16.61 -2.89 -28.17
CA GLU A 28 -18.07 -2.92 -27.94
C GLU A 28 -18.52 -4.10 -27.04
N VAL A 29 -17.60 -4.95 -26.57
CA VAL A 29 -17.95 -6.07 -25.69
C VAL A 29 -18.31 -5.53 -24.31
N SER A 30 -19.55 -5.76 -23.88
CA SER A 30 -20.02 -5.33 -22.56
C SER A 30 -19.35 -6.12 -21.43
N LEU A 31 -18.88 -5.44 -20.40
CA LEU A 31 -18.34 -6.03 -19.17
C LEU A 31 -19.37 -6.04 -18.01
N GLY A 32 -20.60 -5.62 -18.27
CA GLY A 32 -21.70 -5.56 -17.33
C GLY A 32 -22.48 -4.25 -17.44
N GLU A 33 -23.58 -4.17 -16.71
CA GLU A 33 -24.41 -2.97 -16.60
C GLU A 33 -24.13 -2.24 -15.29
N VAL A 34 -24.38 -0.93 -15.26
CA VAL A 34 -24.25 -0.10 -14.07
C VAL A 34 -25.66 0.24 -13.54
N ASN A 35 -25.90 -0.01 -12.25
CA ASN A 35 -27.16 0.29 -11.61
C ASN A 35 -27.08 1.50 -10.66
N ILE A 36 -28.26 2.01 -10.24
CA ILE A 36 -28.36 3.18 -9.35
C ILE A 36 -27.59 2.97 -8.04
N GLY A 37 -27.69 1.76 -7.46
CA GLY A 37 -26.99 1.43 -6.22
C GLY A 37 -25.48 1.54 -6.33
N GLN A 38 -24.92 1.16 -7.48
CA GLN A 38 -23.48 1.32 -7.76
C GLN A 38 -23.08 2.78 -7.93
N CYS A 39 -23.90 3.57 -8.64
CA CYS A 39 -23.62 5.01 -8.82
C CYS A 39 -23.58 5.78 -7.49
N ILE A 40 -24.52 5.50 -6.59
CA ILE A 40 -24.60 6.15 -5.26
C ILE A 40 -23.64 5.51 -4.27
N GLY A 41 -23.42 4.20 -4.39
CA GLY A 41 -22.61 3.38 -3.47
C GLY A 41 -21.11 3.39 -3.71
N GLY A 42 -20.57 4.36 -4.45
CA GLY A 42 -19.12 4.51 -4.66
C GLY A 42 -18.56 3.58 -5.73
N ALA A 43 -19.31 3.32 -6.80
CA ALA A 43 -18.91 2.55 -7.98
C ALA A 43 -18.47 1.09 -7.69
N ARG A 44 -18.94 0.49 -6.59
CA ARG A 44 -18.53 -0.86 -6.15
C ARG A 44 -18.89 -1.92 -7.19
N GLY A 45 -17.87 -2.68 -7.62
CA GLY A 45 -18.01 -3.75 -8.58
C GLY A 45 -18.14 -3.31 -10.04
N ILE A 46 -18.00 -2.02 -10.34
CA ILE A 46 -17.92 -1.52 -11.71
C ILE A 46 -16.52 -1.86 -12.24
N LYS A 47 -16.46 -2.58 -13.36
CA LYS A 47 -15.22 -2.96 -14.04
C LYS A 47 -14.75 -1.83 -14.96
N SER A 48 -14.00 -0.88 -14.44
CA SER A 48 -13.53 0.30 -15.18
C SER A 48 -12.01 0.49 -15.18
N LEU A 49 -11.29 -0.30 -14.39
CA LEU A 49 -9.83 -0.20 -14.27
C LEU A 49 -9.17 -1.48 -14.80
N VAL A 50 -8.03 -1.31 -15.46
CA VAL A 50 -7.23 -2.42 -15.99
C VAL A 50 -5.88 -2.42 -15.28
N THR A 51 -5.51 -3.54 -14.68
CA THR A 51 -4.21 -3.76 -14.08
C THR A 51 -3.82 -5.24 -14.16
N ASP A 52 -2.54 -5.50 -14.45
CA ASP A 52 -1.93 -6.83 -14.39
C ASP A 52 -0.91 -6.94 -13.24
N ILE A 53 -0.79 -5.90 -12.40
CA ILE A 53 0.16 -5.86 -11.29
C ILE A 53 -0.32 -6.74 -10.13
N SER A 54 -1.58 -6.62 -9.79
CA SER A 54 -2.21 -7.44 -8.76
C SER A 54 -3.65 -7.75 -9.08
N TYR A 55 -4.17 -8.82 -8.47
CA TYR A 55 -5.57 -9.22 -8.55
C TYR A 55 -6.06 -9.65 -7.17
N LEU A 56 -7.21 -9.15 -6.76
CA LEU A 56 -7.80 -9.46 -5.46
C LEU A 56 -8.90 -10.52 -5.61
N ASP A 57 -8.55 -11.77 -5.36
CA ASP A 57 -9.53 -12.87 -5.32
C ASP A 57 -10.31 -12.83 -4.00
N PRO A 58 -11.65 -12.87 -4.03
CA PRO A 58 -12.47 -12.84 -2.82
C PRO A 58 -12.23 -14.01 -1.85
N MET A 59 -11.79 -15.15 -2.33
CA MET A 59 -11.64 -16.39 -1.57
C MET A 59 -10.20 -16.70 -1.19
N GLU A 60 -9.23 -16.20 -1.96
CA GLU A 60 -7.80 -16.45 -1.75
C GLU A 60 -7.04 -15.20 -1.28
N GLY A 61 -7.55 -14.00 -1.58
CA GLY A 61 -6.90 -12.74 -1.28
C GLY A 61 -6.07 -12.19 -2.44
N ILE A 62 -5.11 -11.33 -2.11
CA ILE A 62 -4.28 -10.65 -3.12
C ILE A 62 -3.30 -11.62 -3.78
N ARG A 63 -3.17 -11.49 -5.11
CA ARG A 63 -2.12 -12.11 -5.93
C ARG A 63 -1.29 -11.01 -6.59
N PHE A 64 0.02 -11.12 -6.50
CA PHE A 64 0.98 -10.23 -7.18
C PHE A 64 1.49 -10.93 -8.44
N ARG A 65 1.21 -10.36 -9.60
CA ARG A 65 1.56 -10.99 -10.89
C ARG A 65 1.13 -12.46 -11.00
N GLY A 66 -0.03 -12.78 -10.44
CA GLY A 66 -0.60 -14.13 -10.41
C GLY A 66 -0.14 -15.00 -9.24
N MET A 67 0.86 -14.61 -8.48
CA MET A 67 1.39 -15.34 -7.31
C MET A 67 0.67 -14.94 -6.04
N THR A 68 0.32 -15.90 -5.19
CA THR A 68 -0.15 -15.68 -3.83
C THR A 68 0.95 -15.10 -2.95
N ILE A 69 0.61 -14.58 -1.77
CA ILE A 69 1.62 -14.08 -0.81
C ILE A 69 2.65 -15.16 -0.44
N PRO A 70 2.26 -16.39 -0.03
CA PRO A 70 3.24 -17.43 0.27
C PRO A 70 4.16 -17.77 -0.90
N GLU A 71 3.61 -17.88 -2.12
CA GLU A 71 4.39 -18.13 -3.34
C GLU A 71 5.37 -16.98 -3.61
N THR A 72 4.93 -15.73 -3.47
CA THR A 72 5.77 -14.55 -3.65
C THR A 72 6.94 -14.52 -2.66
N PHE A 73 6.66 -14.72 -1.36
CA PHE A 73 7.70 -14.70 -0.33
C PHE A 73 8.67 -15.90 -0.42
N ALA A 74 8.19 -17.04 -0.92
CA ALA A 74 9.04 -18.21 -1.14
C ALA A 74 9.96 -18.07 -2.36
N ALA A 75 9.47 -17.43 -3.43
CA ALA A 75 10.18 -17.33 -4.69
C ALA A 75 11.20 -16.18 -4.75
N LEU A 76 10.93 -15.08 -4.05
CA LEU A 76 11.79 -13.90 -4.10
C LEU A 76 13.14 -14.11 -3.37
N PRO A 77 14.24 -13.55 -3.89
CA PRO A 77 15.53 -13.53 -3.22
C PRO A 77 15.45 -12.87 -1.84
N LYS A 78 16.01 -13.53 -0.84
CA LYS A 78 16.03 -13.07 0.55
C LYS A 78 17.35 -12.41 0.89
N VAL A 79 17.31 -11.44 1.81
CA VAL A 79 18.51 -10.84 2.37
C VAL A 79 19.31 -11.92 3.12
N PRO A 80 20.63 -12.02 2.93
CA PRO A 80 21.44 -13.03 3.61
C PRO A 80 21.30 -13.00 5.13
N GLY A 81 20.96 -14.14 5.72
CA GLY A 81 20.74 -14.27 7.17
C GLY A 81 19.40 -13.69 7.68
N LYS A 82 18.49 -13.32 6.77
CA LYS A 82 17.16 -12.79 7.09
C LYS A 82 16.05 -13.67 6.55
N ASP A 83 14.86 -13.54 7.12
CA ASP A 83 13.68 -14.32 6.71
C ASP A 83 12.89 -13.68 5.58
N GLN A 84 13.02 -12.37 5.41
CA GLN A 84 12.21 -11.60 4.47
C GLN A 84 12.95 -11.32 3.15
N PRO A 85 12.22 -11.30 2.02
CA PRO A 85 12.81 -10.97 0.73
C PRO A 85 13.16 -9.48 0.63
N TYR A 86 14.05 -9.18 -0.33
CA TYR A 86 14.34 -7.81 -0.72
C TYR A 86 13.10 -7.12 -1.30
N VAL A 87 12.82 -5.90 -0.86
CA VAL A 87 11.78 -5.04 -1.44
C VAL A 87 12.08 -4.73 -2.91
N GLU A 88 13.35 -4.57 -3.23
CA GLU A 88 13.87 -4.34 -4.58
C GLU A 88 13.62 -5.53 -5.53
N GLY A 89 13.71 -6.76 -5.01
CA GLY A 89 13.34 -7.96 -5.76
C GLY A 89 11.84 -8.02 -6.04
N PHE A 90 11.03 -7.60 -5.08
CA PHE A 90 9.60 -7.49 -5.27
C PHE A 90 9.22 -6.39 -6.29
N TRP A 91 9.92 -5.25 -6.29
CA TRP A 91 9.78 -4.22 -7.31
C TRP A 91 10.03 -4.75 -8.72
N TYR A 92 11.09 -5.56 -8.89
CA TYR A 92 11.38 -6.23 -10.16
C TYR A 92 10.20 -7.10 -10.61
N LEU A 93 9.66 -7.93 -9.71
CA LEU A 93 8.49 -8.78 -9.97
C LEU A 93 7.27 -7.95 -10.40
N LEU A 94 6.95 -6.87 -9.69
CA LEU A 94 5.80 -6.03 -10.02
C LEU A 94 5.91 -5.44 -11.42
N LEU A 95 7.08 -4.97 -11.81
CA LEU A 95 7.30 -4.36 -13.12
C LEU A 95 7.30 -5.38 -14.25
N THR A 96 7.94 -6.53 -14.07
CA THR A 96 8.20 -7.46 -15.17
C THR A 96 7.26 -8.67 -15.21
N GLY A 97 6.70 -9.05 -14.06
CA GLY A 97 5.98 -10.31 -13.90
C GLY A 97 6.92 -11.52 -13.71
N ASP A 98 8.22 -11.34 -13.80
CA ASP A 98 9.21 -12.40 -13.62
C ASP A 98 9.83 -12.33 -12.22
N VAL A 99 10.08 -13.48 -11.61
CA VAL A 99 10.85 -13.57 -10.36
C VAL A 99 12.32 -13.28 -10.67
N PRO A 100 12.94 -12.25 -10.03
CA PRO A 100 14.33 -11.92 -10.32
C PRO A 100 15.30 -12.95 -9.76
N THR A 101 16.47 -13.06 -10.37
CA THR A 101 17.63 -13.68 -9.74
C THR A 101 18.18 -12.81 -8.61
N MET A 102 19.05 -13.37 -7.76
CA MET A 102 19.77 -12.57 -6.75
C MET A 102 20.58 -11.44 -7.39
N GLU A 103 21.24 -11.69 -8.51
CA GLU A 103 22.02 -10.69 -9.25
C GLU A 103 21.13 -9.53 -9.73
N GLN A 104 19.99 -9.84 -10.36
CA GLN A 104 19.01 -8.84 -10.80
C GLN A 104 18.45 -8.02 -9.64
N THR A 105 18.20 -8.67 -8.50
CA THR A 105 17.75 -8.00 -7.28
C THR A 105 18.83 -7.02 -6.79
N LEU A 106 20.07 -7.44 -6.71
CA LEU A 106 21.19 -6.61 -6.26
C LEU A 106 21.50 -5.46 -7.22
N GLU A 107 21.24 -5.59 -8.53
CA GLU A 107 21.27 -4.46 -9.47
C GLU A 107 20.27 -3.37 -9.08
N VAL A 108 19.05 -3.74 -8.69
CA VAL A 108 18.02 -2.78 -8.25
C VAL A 108 18.44 -2.14 -6.92
N VAL A 109 18.94 -2.93 -5.97
CA VAL A 109 19.50 -2.42 -4.70
C VAL A 109 20.58 -1.36 -4.98
N ALA A 110 21.52 -1.66 -5.87
CA ALA A 110 22.61 -0.74 -6.21
C ALA A 110 22.11 0.52 -6.93
N ASP A 111 21.10 0.41 -7.80
CA ASP A 111 20.48 1.56 -8.47
C ASP A 111 19.74 2.46 -7.48
N TRP A 112 18.92 1.89 -6.59
CA TRP A 112 18.21 2.67 -5.58
C TRP A 112 19.15 3.35 -4.58
N LYS A 113 20.24 2.72 -4.18
CA LYS A 113 21.29 3.34 -3.35
C LYS A 113 21.86 4.60 -4.01
N LYS A 114 22.16 4.56 -5.31
CA LYS A 114 22.64 5.73 -6.05
C LYS A 114 21.61 6.86 -6.12
N ARG A 115 20.33 6.53 -6.13
CA ARG A 115 19.20 7.47 -6.22
C ARG A 115 18.70 7.97 -4.87
N SER A 116 19.12 7.37 -3.75
CA SER A 116 18.52 7.58 -2.42
C SER A 116 18.81 8.94 -1.78
N VAL A 117 19.74 9.70 -2.33
CA VAL A 117 20.06 11.03 -1.80
C VAL A 117 18.86 11.96 -2.02
N VAL A 118 18.23 12.36 -0.91
CA VAL A 118 17.11 13.31 -0.92
C VAL A 118 17.66 14.72 -1.09
N PRO A 119 17.16 15.51 -2.07
CA PRO A 119 17.62 16.88 -2.26
C PRO A 119 17.32 17.78 -1.05
N GLN A 120 18.24 18.69 -0.74
CA GLN A 120 18.13 19.57 0.45
C GLN A 120 16.81 20.34 0.49
N TYR A 121 16.33 20.84 -0.65
CA TYR A 121 15.07 21.60 -0.71
C TYR A 121 13.85 20.81 -0.22
N VAL A 122 13.86 19.46 -0.28
CA VAL A 122 12.79 18.63 0.28
C VAL A 122 12.81 18.70 1.80
N TYR A 123 13.99 18.63 2.39
CA TYR A 123 14.15 18.83 3.84
C TYR A 123 13.80 20.25 4.27
N ASP A 124 14.11 21.26 3.45
CA ASP A 124 13.75 22.65 3.72
C ASP A 124 12.22 22.83 3.76
N VAL A 125 11.49 22.22 2.81
CA VAL A 125 10.01 22.18 2.83
C VAL A 125 9.51 21.50 4.11
N LEU A 126 10.05 20.33 4.45
CA LEU A 126 9.65 19.61 5.68
C LEU A 126 9.95 20.41 6.95
N ASN A 127 11.05 21.17 6.95
CA ASN A 127 11.43 21.99 8.09
C ASN A 127 10.59 23.27 8.21
N ALA A 128 10.02 23.76 7.11
CA ALA A 128 9.13 24.92 7.10
C ALA A 128 7.70 24.61 7.55
N LEU A 129 7.30 23.32 7.54
CA LEU A 129 5.98 22.92 8.02
C LEU A 129 5.89 23.03 9.55
N PRO A 130 4.71 23.42 10.09
CA PRO A 130 4.47 23.45 11.54
C PRO A 130 4.82 22.12 12.22
N ALA A 131 5.34 22.17 13.46
CA ALA A 131 5.81 20.99 14.17
C ALA A 131 4.69 19.98 14.48
N ASP A 132 3.46 20.44 14.58
CA ASP A 132 2.25 19.64 14.81
C ASP A 132 1.60 19.11 13.51
N SER A 133 2.17 19.41 12.36
CA SER A 133 1.67 18.88 11.07
C SER A 133 1.57 17.36 11.10
N HIS A 134 0.47 16.84 10.56
CA HIS A 134 0.28 15.40 10.47
C HIS A 134 1.37 14.74 9.59
N PRO A 135 1.96 13.59 9.97
CA PRO A 135 3.04 12.95 9.21
C PRO A 135 2.71 12.70 7.75
N MET A 136 1.45 12.37 7.42
CA MET A 136 1.01 12.18 6.05
C MET A 136 0.98 13.48 5.24
N ALA A 137 0.63 14.61 5.86
CA ALA A 137 0.71 15.91 5.20
C ALA A 137 2.17 16.26 4.88
N MET A 138 3.09 15.99 5.81
CA MET A 138 4.53 16.13 5.60
C MET A 138 5.02 15.23 4.46
N PHE A 139 4.62 13.96 4.48
CA PHE A 139 5.07 12.96 3.51
C PHE A 139 4.56 13.27 2.09
N SER A 140 3.28 13.62 1.93
CA SER A 140 2.70 14.05 0.65
C SER A 140 3.35 15.34 0.12
N SER A 141 3.63 16.31 1.01
CA SER A 141 4.33 17.55 0.64
C SER A 141 5.77 17.29 0.18
N ALA A 142 6.49 16.37 0.81
CA ALA A 142 7.82 15.96 0.40
C ALA A 142 7.83 15.33 -1.00
N VAL A 143 6.87 14.43 -1.25
CA VAL A 143 6.70 13.81 -2.58
C VAL A 143 6.39 14.89 -3.62
N LEU A 144 5.47 15.80 -3.32
CA LEU A 144 5.12 16.89 -4.23
C LEU A 144 6.30 17.84 -4.48
N ALA A 145 7.11 18.13 -3.48
CA ALA A 145 8.29 18.98 -3.63
C ALA A 145 9.31 18.42 -4.61
N MET A 146 9.44 17.06 -4.69
CA MET A 146 10.34 16.40 -5.64
C MET A 146 9.89 16.53 -7.11
N GLN A 147 8.67 17.00 -7.38
CA GLN A 147 8.12 17.14 -8.73
C GLN A 147 9.02 17.96 -9.67
N LYS A 148 9.66 18.99 -9.15
CA LYS A 148 10.61 19.82 -9.89
C LYS A 148 11.71 19.00 -10.58
N ASP A 149 12.03 17.80 -10.08
CA ASP A 149 13.07 16.94 -10.64
C ASP A 149 12.52 15.89 -11.61
N SER A 150 11.20 15.84 -11.83
CA SER A 150 10.55 14.90 -12.73
C SER A 150 11.19 14.88 -14.12
N VAL A 151 11.60 13.70 -14.54
CA VAL A 151 12.10 13.43 -15.90
C VAL A 151 10.95 13.52 -16.90
N PHE A 152 9.80 12.93 -16.56
CA PHE A 152 8.60 12.96 -17.38
C PHE A 152 8.13 14.39 -17.69
N ALA A 153 8.01 15.24 -16.66
CA ALA A 153 7.59 16.63 -16.82
C ALA A 153 8.59 17.42 -17.67
N LYS A 154 9.89 17.23 -17.46
CA LYS A 154 10.95 17.89 -18.24
C LYS A 154 10.93 17.48 -19.71
N THR A 155 10.75 16.19 -20.00
CA THR A 155 10.61 15.69 -21.38
C THR A 155 9.39 16.29 -22.04
N TYR A 156 8.23 16.31 -21.34
CA TYR A 156 7.02 16.92 -21.87
C TYR A 156 7.22 18.41 -22.19
N ALA A 157 7.75 19.19 -21.25
CA ALA A 157 8.00 20.63 -21.42
C ALA A 157 9.00 20.94 -22.55
N SER A 158 9.94 20.04 -22.84
CA SER A 158 10.92 20.23 -23.93
C SER A 158 10.37 20.00 -25.33
N GLY A 159 9.09 19.57 -25.47
CA GLY A 159 8.49 19.22 -26.75
C GLY A 159 8.97 17.88 -27.34
N LYS A 160 9.76 17.10 -26.59
CA LYS A 160 10.28 15.79 -27.04
C LYS A 160 9.39 14.62 -26.58
N PHE A 161 8.22 14.91 -26.04
CA PHE A 161 7.31 13.89 -25.56
C PHE A 161 6.88 12.92 -26.65
N ASN A 162 7.02 11.63 -26.39
CA ASN A 162 6.59 10.57 -27.31
C ASN A 162 5.76 9.51 -26.53
N LYS A 163 4.52 9.35 -26.95
CA LYS A 163 3.57 8.41 -26.31
C LYS A 163 4.06 6.96 -26.26
N MET A 164 4.92 6.54 -27.21
CA MET A 164 5.42 5.17 -27.28
C MET A 164 6.56 4.90 -26.29
N THR A 165 7.28 5.94 -25.87
CA THR A 165 8.46 5.82 -25.01
C THR A 165 8.33 6.57 -23.70
N CYS A 166 7.27 7.33 -23.47
CA CYS A 166 7.09 8.13 -22.23
C CYS A 166 7.04 7.28 -20.95
N TRP A 167 6.78 5.98 -21.06
CA TRP A 167 6.91 5.06 -19.94
C TRP A 167 8.35 4.98 -19.39
N GLU A 168 9.35 5.25 -20.20
CA GLU A 168 10.75 5.27 -19.76
C GLU A 168 11.01 6.41 -18.79
N ASP A 169 10.43 7.58 -19.05
CA ASP A 169 10.52 8.75 -18.17
C ASP A 169 9.72 8.50 -16.87
N MET A 170 8.54 7.88 -16.98
CA MET A 170 7.73 7.48 -15.82
C MET A 170 8.48 6.45 -14.97
N TYR A 171 9.14 5.48 -15.58
CA TYR A 171 10.00 4.50 -14.91
C TYR A 171 11.16 5.18 -14.16
N GLU A 172 11.81 6.18 -14.76
CA GLU A 172 12.88 6.93 -14.09
C GLU A 172 12.35 7.70 -12.87
N ASP A 173 11.21 8.39 -13.01
CA ASP A 173 10.57 9.09 -11.89
C ASP A 173 10.15 8.12 -10.79
N ALA A 174 9.59 6.95 -11.14
CA ALA A 174 9.19 5.91 -10.19
C ALA A 174 10.39 5.39 -9.37
N ASN A 175 11.52 5.05 -10.02
CA ASN A 175 12.71 4.59 -9.32
C ASN A 175 13.36 5.70 -8.47
N ASN A 176 13.38 6.95 -8.98
CA ASN A 176 13.88 8.10 -8.23
C ASN A 176 13.05 8.36 -6.97
N MET A 177 11.74 8.16 -7.05
CA MET A 177 10.83 8.29 -5.91
C MET A 177 11.02 7.14 -4.93
N MET A 178 10.92 5.88 -5.38
CA MET A 178 11.06 4.70 -4.51
C MET A 178 12.32 4.75 -3.66
N ALA A 179 13.45 5.11 -4.26
CA ALA A 179 14.73 5.21 -3.57
C ALA A 179 14.76 6.25 -2.43
N LYS A 180 13.87 7.25 -2.45
CA LYS A 180 13.87 8.37 -1.50
C LYS A 180 12.76 8.29 -0.45
N LEU A 181 11.72 7.46 -0.68
CA LEU A 181 10.59 7.41 0.26
C LEU A 181 10.98 6.89 1.65
N GLY A 182 11.85 5.88 1.72
CA GLY A 182 12.38 5.38 3.00
C GLY A 182 13.13 6.47 3.79
N PRO A 183 14.16 7.10 3.22
CA PRO A 183 14.85 8.24 3.85
C PRO A 183 13.92 9.38 4.27
N ILE A 184 12.96 9.77 3.44
CA ILE A 184 11.97 10.83 3.76
C ILE A 184 11.08 10.40 4.95
N GLY A 185 10.57 9.15 4.93
CA GLY A 185 9.76 8.62 6.02
C GLY A 185 10.52 8.59 7.34
N ALA A 186 11.77 8.10 7.33
CA ALA A 186 12.63 8.07 8.50
C ALA A 186 12.95 9.48 9.01
N PHE A 187 13.21 10.44 8.12
CA PHE A 187 13.42 11.84 8.49
C PHE A 187 12.19 12.42 9.21
N ILE A 188 10.97 12.21 8.67
CA ILE A 188 9.73 12.67 9.28
C ILE A 188 9.54 12.06 10.67
N TYR A 189 9.78 10.74 10.81
CA TYR A 189 9.70 10.07 12.10
C TYR A 189 10.62 10.68 13.14
N ARG A 190 11.89 10.83 12.81
CA ARG A 190 12.87 11.37 13.74
C ARG A 190 12.66 12.86 14.01
N LYS A 191 12.24 13.62 13.01
CA LYS A 191 11.89 15.04 13.20
C LYS A 191 10.75 15.22 14.20
N LYS A 192 9.69 14.41 14.09
CA LYS A 192 8.51 14.56 14.95
C LYS A 192 8.67 13.93 16.34
N TYR A 193 9.35 12.78 16.43
CA TYR A 193 9.27 11.92 17.61
C TYR A 193 10.62 11.60 18.24
N LYS A 194 11.73 12.04 17.67
CA LYS A 194 13.10 11.78 18.14
C LYS A 194 13.96 13.06 18.18
N ASN A 195 13.36 14.17 18.61
CA ASN A 195 14.03 15.46 18.78
C ASN A 195 14.78 15.95 17.51
N ASN A 196 14.37 15.52 16.32
CA ASN A 196 15.05 15.80 15.05
C ASN A 196 16.51 15.30 14.96
N GLU A 197 16.89 14.33 15.79
CA GLU A 197 18.20 13.68 15.71
C GLU A 197 18.23 12.70 14.54
N GLN A 198 18.81 13.10 13.41
CA GLN A 198 18.83 12.30 12.19
C GLN A 198 19.93 11.23 12.23
N ILE A 199 19.65 10.06 11.66
CA ILE A 199 20.61 8.96 11.45
C ILE A 199 20.89 8.87 9.96
N ALA A 200 22.18 8.90 9.60
CA ALA A 200 22.61 8.77 8.21
C ALA A 200 22.34 7.36 7.68
N ALA A 201 22.09 7.25 6.36
CA ALA A 201 21.93 5.97 5.71
C ALA A 201 23.23 5.14 5.78
N ASP A 202 23.11 3.82 5.99
CA ASP A 202 24.22 2.88 5.87
C ASP A 202 24.29 2.37 4.41
N PRO A 203 25.40 2.58 3.70
CA PRO A 203 25.54 2.16 2.29
C PRO A 203 25.52 0.63 2.09
N ASN A 204 25.65 -0.16 3.17
CA ASN A 204 25.66 -1.62 3.09
C ASN A 204 24.24 -2.22 3.15
N LEU A 205 23.24 -1.46 3.62
CA LEU A 205 21.89 -1.95 3.80
C LEU A 205 21.03 -1.77 2.54
N ASP A 206 20.06 -2.65 2.35
CA ASP A 206 18.96 -2.53 1.39
C ASP A 206 17.92 -1.50 1.85
N MET A 207 16.86 -1.25 1.07
CA MET A 207 15.84 -0.27 1.41
C MET A 207 15.19 -0.52 2.78
N GLY A 208 14.77 -1.76 3.07
CA GLY A 208 14.12 -2.10 4.32
C GLY A 208 15.05 -1.99 5.52
N GLY A 209 16.29 -2.47 5.37
CA GLY A 209 17.33 -2.35 6.38
C GLY A 209 17.70 -0.90 6.67
N ASN A 210 17.89 -0.10 5.64
CA ASN A 210 18.18 1.33 5.79
C ASN A 210 17.04 2.11 6.44
N PHE A 211 15.81 1.79 6.09
CA PHE A 211 14.66 2.42 6.72
C PHE A 211 14.65 2.17 8.24
N ALA A 212 14.79 0.92 8.67
CA ALA A 212 14.86 0.56 10.10
C ALA A 212 16.03 1.26 10.80
N HIS A 213 17.23 1.22 10.19
CA HIS A 213 18.43 1.88 10.69
C HIS A 213 18.24 3.39 10.86
N MET A 214 17.74 4.07 9.83
CA MET A 214 17.51 5.53 9.85
C MET A 214 16.40 5.93 10.83
N MET A 215 15.42 5.07 11.10
CA MET A 215 14.45 5.29 12.17
C MET A 215 15.07 5.12 13.56
N GLY A 216 16.18 4.41 13.69
CA GLY A 216 16.80 4.05 14.96
C GLY A 216 16.02 2.97 15.71
N VAL A 217 15.52 1.97 14.97
CA VAL A 217 14.83 0.79 15.52
C VAL A 217 15.68 -0.45 15.24
N ASP A 218 15.97 -1.19 16.31
CA ASP A 218 16.88 -2.33 16.28
C ASP A 218 16.30 -3.55 15.54
N ALA A 219 17.20 -4.42 15.06
CA ALA A 219 16.83 -5.71 14.49
C ALA A 219 15.99 -6.55 15.47
N PRO A 220 15.03 -7.34 14.95
CA PRO A 220 14.74 -7.64 13.55
C PRO A 220 13.70 -6.71 12.89
N TYR A 221 13.58 -5.45 13.29
CA TYR A 221 12.61 -4.51 12.70
C TYR A 221 12.86 -4.27 11.19
N ASP A 222 14.09 -4.47 10.72
CA ASP A 222 14.40 -4.47 9.29
C ASP A 222 13.59 -5.52 8.49
N ASP A 223 13.39 -6.72 9.06
CA ASP A 223 12.51 -7.74 8.48
C ASP A 223 11.03 -7.34 8.56
N VAL A 224 10.61 -6.69 9.65
CA VAL A 224 9.26 -6.12 9.75
C VAL A 224 9.02 -5.09 8.65
N ALA A 225 9.98 -4.19 8.41
CA ALA A 225 9.88 -3.17 7.37
C ALA A 225 9.74 -3.79 5.97
N ARG A 226 10.58 -4.78 5.62
CA ARG A 226 10.50 -5.49 4.33
C ARG A 226 9.15 -6.16 4.14
N MET A 227 8.74 -6.96 5.12
CA MET A 227 7.43 -7.64 5.11
C MET A 227 6.29 -6.63 4.97
N TYR A 228 6.31 -5.56 5.77
CA TYR A 228 5.26 -4.55 5.78
C TYR A 228 5.13 -3.86 4.43
N PHE A 229 6.25 -3.43 3.82
CA PHE A 229 6.24 -2.77 2.52
C PHE A 229 5.72 -3.67 1.40
N ILE A 230 6.09 -4.94 1.40
CA ILE A 230 5.59 -5.90 0.41
C ILE A 230 4.10 -6.17 0.59
N LEU A 231 3.65 -6.45 1.82
CA LEU A 231 2.24 -6.76 2.10
C LEU A 231 1.29 -5.58 1.84
N HIS A 232 1.76 -4.34 2.01
CA HIS A 232 0.96 -3.14 1.79
C HIS A 232 1.15 -2.51 0.40
N SER A 233 1.95 -3.12 -0.47
CA SER A 233 2.36 -2.56 -1.75
C SER A 233 1.22 -2.28 -2.70
N ASP A 234 0.32 -3.25 -2.86
CA ASP A 234 -0.82 -3.12 -3.76
C ASP A 234 -2.01 -3.97 -3.28
N HIS A 235 -3.19 -3.58 -3.66
CA HIS A 235 -4.41 -4.33 -3.36
C HIS A 235 -5.46 -4.05 -4.42
N GLU A 236 -5.12 -4.39 -5.70
CA GLU A 236 -5.89 -4.01 -6.87
C GLU A 236 -5.92 -2.48 -7.07
N SER A 237 -6.42 -2.03 -8.21
CA SER A 237 -6.44 -0.58 -8.53
C SER A 237 -7.69 0.16 -8.04
N GLY A 238 -8.68 -0.53 -7.48
CA GLY A 238 -9.97 0.06 -7.08
C GLY A 238 -9.97 0.77 -5.71
N ASN A 239 -8.92 0.63 -4.90
CA ASN A 239 -8.83 1.34 -3.63
C ASN A 239 -8.44 2.81 -3.83
N VAL A 240 -8.78 3.68 -2.85
CA VAL A 240 -8.70 5.13 -3.03
C VAL A 240 -7.30 5.61 -3.40
N SER A 241 -6.23 5.13 -2.74
CA SER A 241 -4.87 5.58 -3.05
C SER A 241 -4.42 5.14 -4.45
N ALA A 242 -4.70 3.90 -4.84
CA ALA A 242 -4.33 3.40 -6.17
C ALA A 242 -5.15 4.09 -7.26
N HIS A 243 -6.48 4.14 -7.13
CA HIS A 243 -7.35 4.77 -8.13
C HIS A 243 -7.05 6.27 -8.31
N THR A 244 -6.84 7.01 -7.22
CA THR A 244 -6.45 8.43 -7.31
C THR A 244 -5.12 8.60 -8.04
N THR A 245 -4.14 7.72 -7.78
CA THR A 245 -2.85 7.75 -8.50
C THR A 245 -3.05 7.50 -10.00
N HIS A 246 -3.84 6.49 -10.38
CA HIS A 246 -4.21 6.23 -11.79
C HIS A 246 -4.93 7.41 -12.42
N LEU A 247 -5.97 7.93 -11.75
CA LEU A 247 -6.78 9.04 -12.24
C LEU A 247 -5.92 10.25 -12.58
N VAL A 248 -5.04 10.66 -11.66
CA VAL A 248 -4.16 11.82 -11.87
C VAL A 248 -3.15 11.52 -12.97
N ALA A 249 -2.53 10.33 -12.98
CA ALA A 249 -1.60 9.92 -14.04
C ALA A 249 -2.25 9.86 -15.42
N SER A 250 -3.56 9.54 -15.51
CA SER A 250 -4.29 9.46 -16.78
C SER A 250 -4.31 10.79 -17.54
N ALA A 251 -4.21 11.91 -16.82
CA ALA A 251 -4.10 13.25 -17.38
C ALA A 251 -2.68 13.60 -17.89
N LEU A 252 -1.76 12.64 -17.98
CA LEU A 252 -0.33 12.83 -18.27
C LEU A 252 0.42 13.63 -17.18
N SER A 253 -0.08 13.60 -15.96
CA SER A 253 0.68 14.06 -14.80
C SER A 253 1.86 13.12 -14.52
N ASP A 254 2.97 13.67 -14.03
CA ASP A 254 4.12 12.87 -13.65
C ASP A 254 3.88 12.02 -12.39
N ALA A 255 4.84 11.17 -12.02
CA ALA A 255 4.73 10.27 -10.89
C ALA A 255 4.54 11.00 -9.56
N TYR A 256 5.13 12.17 -9.39
CA TYR A 256 5.11 12.93 -8.13
C TYR A 256 3.74 13.55 -7.86
N TYR A 257 3.15 14.22 -8.86
CA TYR A 257 1.77 14.70 -8.76
C TYR A 257 0.80 13.57 -8.51
N SER A 258 0.96 12.49 -9.27
CA SER A 258 0.05 11.34 -9.22
C SER A 258 0.09 10.64 -7.87
N TYR A 259 1.28 10.37 -7.35
CA TYR A 259 1.42 9.67 -6.09
C TYR A 259 1.15 10.56 -4.87
N SER A 260 1.50 11.84 -4.90
CA SER A 260 1.11 12.80 -3.84
C SER A 260 -0.42 12.85 -3.69
N ALA A 261 -1.16 12.86 -4.81
CA ALA A 261 -2.62 12.79 -4.78
C ALA A 261 -3.12 11.44 -4.18
N GLY A 262 -2.49 10.32 -4.54
CA GLY A 262 -2.75 9.01 -3.94
C GLY A 262 -2.51 8.96 -2.43
N LEU A 263 -1.44 9.59 -1.95
CA LEU A 263 -1.14 9.71 -0.52
C LEU A 263 -2.21 10.51 0.24
N ASN A 264 -2.77 11.56 -0.36
CA ASN A 264 -3.87 12.31 0.24
C ASN A 264 -5.13 11.45 0.36
N GLY A 265 -5.39 10.58 -0.61
CA GLY A 265 -6.44 9.57 -0.52
C GLY A 265 -6.15 8.52 0.56
N LEU A 266 -4.89 8.10 0.71
CA LEU A 266 -4.47 7.15 1.73
C LEU A 266 -4.64 7.69 3.15
N ALA A 267 -4.47 8.99 3.35
CA ALA A 267 -4.63 9.66 4.64
C ALA A 267 -6.09 9.70 5.14
N GLY A 268 -7.06 9.27 4.33
CA GLY A 268 -8.46 9.28 4.71
C GLY A 268 -8.82 8.23 5.77
N PRO A 269 -9.71 8.56 6.75
CA PRO A 269 -10.09 7.66 7.84
C PRO A 269 -10.68 6.32 7.39
N LEU A 270 -11.32 6.29 6.24
CA LEU A 270 -11.92 5.06 5.69
C LEU A 270 -10.94 4.24 4.83
N HIS A 271 -9.65 4.60 4.82
CA HIS A 271 -8.65 3.91 4.01
C HIS A 271 -7.39 3.54 4.78
N GLY A 272 -6.53 4.48 5.17
CA GLY A 272 -5.22 4.17 5.74
C GLY A 272 -5.12 4.14 7.27
N LEU A 273 -6.18 4.53 7.99
CA LEU A 273 -6.16 4.65 9.46
C LEU A 273 -6.71 3.43 10.21
N ALA A 274 -7.11 2.36 9.52
CA ALA A 274 -7.78 1.23 10.17
C ALA A 274 -6.90 0.52 11.22
N ASN A 275 -5.59 0.43 11.02
CA ASN A 275 -4.67 -0.20 11.97
C ASN A 275 -4.51 0.61 13.27
N GLU A 276 -4.63 1.93 13.21
CA GLU A 276 -4.64 2.80 14.39
C GLU A 276 -5.89 2.52 15.26
N GLU A 277 -7.06 2.42 14.65
CA GLU A 277 -8.31 2.11 15.34
C GLU A 277 -8.26 0.74 16.03
N VAL A 278 -7.68 -0.27 15.36
CA VAL A 278 -7.47 -1.60 15.98
C VAL A 278 -6.61 -1.49 17.22
N LEU A 279 -5.47 -0.79 17.12
CA LEU A 279 -4.53 -0.69 18.21
C LEU A 279 -5.12 0.11 19.38
N ARG A 280 -5.82 1.21 19.11
CA ARG A 280 -6.54 1.99 20.14
C ARG A 280 -7.58 1.14 20.86
N TRP A 281 -8.41 0.41 20.12
CA TRP A 281 -9.42 -0.47 20.72
C TRP A 281 -8.79 -1.55 21.59
N THR A 282 -7.76 -2.24 21.10
CA THR A 282 -7.10 -3.32 21.84
C THR A 282 -6.37 -2.81 23.08
N GLN A 283 -5.72 -1.66 23.02
CA GLN A 283 -5.05 -1.05 24.18
C GLN A 283 -6.03 -0.57 25.23
N ASN A 284 -7.09 0.14 24.84
CA ASN A 284 -8.14 0.59 25.75
C ASN A 284 -8.78 -0.61 26.49
N PHE A 285 -9.01 -1.69 25.78
CA PHE A 285 -9.56 -2.89 26.37
C PHE A 285 -8.57 -3.55 27.35
N MET A 286 -7.29 -3.64 27.01
CA MET A 286 -6.24 -4.13 27.93
C MET A 286 -6.09 -3.25 29.16
N GLU A 287 -6.16 -1.94 29.03
CA GLU A 287 -6.10 -0.99 30.14
C GLU A 287 -7.26 -1.19 31.13
N GLN A 288 -8.48 -1.38 30.62
CA GLN A 288 -9.66 -1.69 31.46
C GLN A 288 -9.50 -2.98 32.26
N LEU A 289 -8.66 -3.90 31.80
CA LEU A 289 -8.33 -5.17 32.45
C LEU A 289 -7.06 -5.11 33.32
N GLY A 290 -6.51 -3.91 33.53
CA GLY A 290 -5.25 -3.74 34.30
C GLY A 290 -4.04 -4.35 33.62
N GLY A 291 -4.03 -4.38 32.27
CA GLY A 291 -2.94 -4.93 31.46
C GLY A 291 -2.92 -6.45 31.31
N GLN A 292 -3.97 -7.13 31.77
CA GLN A 292 -4.06 -8.61 31.69
C GLN A 292 -4.80 -9.05 30.44
N VAL A 293 -4.40 -10.18 29.89
CA VAL A 293 -5.13 -10.85 28.80
C VAL A 293 -6.50 -11.33 29.33
N PRO A 294 -7.63 -11.00 28.67
CA PRO A 294 -8.96 -11.37 29.13
C PRO A 294 -9.22 -12.88 29.08
N THR A 295 -10.27 -13.33 29.76
CA THR A 295 -10.91 -14.61 29.43
C THR A 295 -11.73 -14.49 28.15
N GLU A 296 -12.05 -15.62 27.52
CA GLU A 296 -12.88 -15.65 26.30
C GLU A 296 -14.26 -15.00 26.54
N GLU A 297 -14.88 -15.25 27.70
CA GLU A 297 -16.16 -14.67 28.08
C GLU A 297 -16.10 -13.14 28.15
N LYS A 298 -15.11 -12.58 28.83
CA LYS A 298 -14.91 -11.14 28.92
C LYS A 298 -14.65 -10.50 27.55
N LEU A 299 -13.91 -11.20 26.68
CA LEU A 299 -13.69 -10.73 25.32
C LEU A 299 -14.99 -10.72 24.52
N LYS A 300 -15.80 -11.80 24.59
CA LYS A 300 -17.13 -11.85 23.95
C LYS A 300 -18.04 -10.71 24.42
N GLU A 301 -18.07 -10.44 25.71
CA GLU A 301 -18.86 -9.33 26.28
C GLU A 301 -18.39 -7.98 25.69
N ALA A 302 -17.08 -7.72 25.60
CA ALA A 302 -16.54 -6.48 25.04
C ALA A 302 -16.85 -6.33 23.54
N LEU A 303 -16.75 -7.41 22.77
CA LEU A 303 -17.10 -7.42 21.34
C LEU A 303 -18.57 -7.12 21.12
N TRP A 304 -19.45 -7.74 21.91
CA TRP A 304 -20.89 -7.47 21.87
C TRP A 304 -21.23 -6.05 22.31
N ALA A 305 -20.58 -5.52 23.33
CA ALA A 305 -20.74 -4.14 23.77
C ALA A 305 -20.38 -3.15 22.65
N THR A 306 -19.27 -3.40 21.94
CA THR A 306 -18.84 -2.61 20.77
C THR A 306 -19.90 -2.64 19.67
N LEU A 307 -20.40 -3.82 19.28
CA LEU A 307 -21.42 -3.95 18.25
C LEU A 307 -22.78 -3.32 18.64
N ASN A 308 -23.19 -3.48 19.90
CA ASN A 308 -24.43 -2.93 20.44
C ASN A 308 -24.39 -1.40 20.57
N SER A 309 -23.21 -0.79 20.69
CA SER A 309 -23.04 0.67 20.64
C SER A 309 -23.11 1.23 19.20
N GLY A 310 -23.33 0.37 18.21
CA GLY A 310 -23.37 0.75 16.79
C GLY A 310 -22.00 0.90 16.14
N GLN A 311 -20.92 0.53 16.83
CA GLN A 311 -19.57 0.54 16.31
C GLN A 311 -19.25 -0.79 15.61
N VAL A 312 -18.19 -0.80 14.81
CA VAL A 312 -17.63 -2.01 14.20
C VAL A 312 -16.49 -2.55 15.04
N ILE A 313 -16.20 -3.85 14.94
CA ILE A 313 -14.97 -4.41 15.48
C ILE A 313 -13.83 -4.02 14.52
N PRO A 314 -12.87 -3.18 14.96
CA PRO A 314 -11.81 -2.70 14.07
C PRO A 314 -10.94 -3.84 13.54
N GLY A 315 -10.51 -3.74 12.29
CA GLY A 315 -9.68 -4.76 11.64
C GLY A 315 -10.45 -6.00 11.15
N TYR A 316 -11.78 -6.05 11.32
CA TYR A 316 -12.64 -7.14 10.87
C TYR A 316 -13.60 -6.68 9.79
N GLY A 317 -13.74 -7.53 8.77
CA GLY A 317 -14.54 -7.21 7.59
C GLY A 317 -13.71 -6.68 6.44
N HIS A 318 -14.23 -6.84 5.23
CA HIS A 318 -13.62 -6.35 4.00
C HIS A 318 -14.68 -6.18 2.90
N ALA A 319 -14.48 -5.18 2.03
CA ALA A 319 -15.38 -4.93 0.92
C ALA A 319 -15.42 -6.09 -0.10
N VAL A 320 -14.27 -6.70 -0.39
CA VAL A 320 -14.09 -7.75 -1.40
C VAL A 320 -13.90 -9.12 -0.77
N LEU A 321 -12.97 -9.29 0.17
CA LEU A 321 -12.62 -10.59 0.75
C LEU A 321 -13.80 -11.25 1.48
N ARG A 322 -13.81 -12.59 1.43
CA ARG A 322 -14.81 -13.46 2.10
C ARG A 322 -14.17 -14.47 3.05
N LYS A 323 -12.84 -14.45 3.17
CA LYS A 323 -12.02 -15.23 4.10
C LYS A 323 -10.99 -14.32 4.76
N THR A 324 -10.22 -14.90 5.69
CA THR A 324 -9.07 -14.23 6.32
C THR A 324 -8.13 -13.68 5.26
N ASP A 325 -7.74 -12.43 5.43
CA ASP A 325 -6.78 -11.77 4.55
C ASP A 325 -5.41 -12.48 4.65
N PRO A 326 -4.83 -12.97 3.55
CA PRO A 326 -3.54 -13.66 3.60
C PRO A 326 -2.39 -12.76 4.07
N ARG A 327 -2.54 -11.43 3.99
CA ARG A 327 -1.59 -10.48 4.56
C ARG A 327 -1.59 -10.54 6.09
N TYR A 328 -2.76 -10.67 6.71
CA TYR A 328 -2.90 -10.95 8.14
C TYR A 328 -2.23 -12.28 8.51
N THR A 329 -2.48 -13.33 7.74
CA THR A 329 -1.89 -14.66 7.98
C THR A 329 -0.35 -14.60 7.95
N SER A 330 0.23 -13.92 6.96
CA SER A 330 1.68 -13.76 6.84
C SER A 330 2.28 -13.01 8.04
N GLN A 331 1.64 -11.93 8.48
CA GLN A 331 2.06 -11.20 9.69
C GLN A 331 1.93 -12.07 10.96
N ARG A 332 0.83 -12.83 11.07
CA ARG A 332 0.63 -13.74 12.21
C ARG A 332 1.71 -14.81 12.28
N GLU A 333 2.08 -15.39 11.16
CA GLU A 333 3.16 -16.39 11.09
C GLU A 333 4.50 -15.79 11.52
N PHE A 334 4.81 -14.58 11.11
CA PHE A 334 5.99 -13.85 11.56
C PHE A 334 5.97 -13.65 13.09
N CYS A 335 4.87 -13.17 13.65
CA CYS A 335 4.72 -12.97 15.09
C CYS A 335 4.88 -14.27 15.87
N MET A 336 4.32 -15.37 15.38
CA MET A 336 4.40 -16.68 16.04
C MET A 336 5.81 -17.28 16.05
N LYS A 337 6.65 -16.92 15.07
CA LYS A 337 8.05 -17.36 14.98
C LYS A 337 9.00 -16.45 15.77
N THR A 338 8.60 -15.22 16.05
CA THR A 338 9.45 -14.23 16.72
C THR A 338 9.40 -14.44 18.24
N GLU A 339 10.57 -14.73 18.81
CA GLU A 339 10.73 -14.86 20.27
C GLU A 339 10.36 -13.56 20.97
N GLY A 340 9.64 -13.66 22.10
CA GLY A 340 9.11 -12.52 22.85
C GLY A 340 7.81 -11.96 22.26
N LEU A 341 7.69 -11.80 20.95
CA LEU A 341 6.47 -11.25 20.33
C LEU A 341 5.28 -12.20 20.47
N LYS A 342 5.49 -13.51 20.31
CA LYS A 342 4.42 -14.52 20.50
C LYS A 342 3.79 -14.50 21.90
N ASP A 343 4.57 -14.10 22.90
CA ASP A 343 4.16 -14.05 24.31
C ASP A 343 3.79 -12.63 24.77
N TYR A 344 3.88 -11.66 23.87
CA TYR A 344 3.52 -10.28 24.15
C TYR A 344 2.01 -10.14 24.43
N PRO A 345 1.58 -9.58 25.57
CA PRO A 345 0.17 -9.60 25.99
C PRO A 345 -0.80 -9.01 24.94
N LEU A 346 -0.42 -7.93 24.26
CA LEU A 346 -1.25 -7.32 23.26
C LEU A 346 -1.40 -8.22 22.01
N PHE A 347 -0.36 -8.96 21.63
CA PHE A 347 -0.44 -9.95 20.56
C PHE A 347 -1.26 -11.17 20.98
N GLN A 348 -1.17 -11.61 22.25
CA GLN A 348 -2.04 -12.67 22.78
C GLN A 348 -3.52 -12.26 22.70
N LEU A 349 -3.84 -11.00 23.04
CA LEU A 349 -5.21 -10.49 22.88
C LEU A 349 -5.66 -10.52 21.41
N VAL A 350 -4.83 -10.05 20.47
CA VAL A 350 -5.16 -10.10 19.02
C VAL A 350 -5.37 -11.53 18.53
N ARG A 351 -4.60 -12.49 19.02
CA ARG A 351 -4.82 -13.92 18.73
C ARG A 351 -6.16 -14.41 19.25
N MET A 352 -6.52 -14.02 20.48
CA MET A 352 -7.82 -14.39 21.05
C MET A 352 -8.99 -13.75 20.29
N ILE A 353 -8.83 -12.49 19.87
CA ILE A 353 -9.82 -11.82 19.01
C ILE A 353 -10.01 -12.60 17.70
N PHE A 354 -8.93 -13.11 17.09
CA PHE A 354 -9.02 -13.94 15.89
C PHE A 354 -9.87 -15.20 16.09
N GLU A 355 -9.78 -15.85 17.24
CA GLU A 355 -10.54 -17.07 17.54
C GLU A 355 -12.03 -16.77 17.86
N VAL A 356 -12.29 -15.62 18.48
CA VAL A 356 -13.62 -15.29 19.05
C VAL A 356 -14.47 -14.40 18.14
N ALA A 357 -13.88 -13.36 17.55
CA ALA A 357 -14.64 -12.33 16.82
C ALA A 357 -15.41 -12.86 15.60
N PRO A 358 -14.89 -13.83 14.81
CA PRO A 358 -15.67 -14.37 13.68
C PRO A 358 -16.99 -15.00 14.11
N GLY A 359 -17.03 -15.70 15.25
CA GLY A 359 -18.24 -16.27 15.82
C GLY A 359 -19.25 -15.19 16.20
N VAL A 360 -18.79 -14.17 16.94
CA VAL A 360 -19.63 -13.03 17.37
C VAL A 360 -20.20 -12.26 16.17
N LEU A 361 -19.38 -11.99 15.17
CA LEU A 361 -19.80 -11.27 13.95
C LEU A 361 -20.77 -12.07 13.11
N THR A 362 -20.61 -13.39 13.05
CA THR A 362 -21.54 -14.30 12.37
C THR A 362 -22.88 -14.33 13.07
N GLU A 363 -22.92 -14.42 14.39
CA GLU A 363 -24.12 -14.37 15.22
C GLU A 363 -24.83 -13.02 15.09
N HIS A 364 -24.08 -11.92 15.10
CA HIS A 364 -24.62 -10.57 14.88
C HIS A 364 -25.28 -10.40 13.49
N GLY A 365 -24.82 -11.12 12.46
CA GLY A 365 -25.48 -11.27 11.17
C GLY A 365 -25.36 -10.09 10.19
N LYS A 366 -24.72 -8.97 10.57
CA LYS A 366 -24.58 -7.79 9.69
C LYS A 366 -23.28 -7.80 8.85
N ALA A 367 -22.27 -8.51 9.29
CA ALA A 367 -20.97 -8.56 8.60
C ALA A 367 -21.00 -9.58 7.45
N LYS A 368 -20.77 -9.13 6.21
CA LYS A 368 -20.61 -10.04 5.04
C LYS A 368 -19.32 -10.85 5.09
N ASN A 369 -18.30 -10.33 5.74
CA ASN A 369 -17.03 -10.97 6.00
C ASN A 369 -16.69 -10.82 7.49
N PRO A 370 -16.76 -11.90 8.30
CA PRO A 370 -16.44 -11.83 9.73
C PRO A 370 -14.95 -11.98 10.02
N TRP A 371 -14.09 -12.14 9.00
CA TRP A 371 -12.68 -12.45 9.15
C TRP A 371 -11.81 -11.20 9.23
N PRO A 372 -10.60 -11.29 9.83
CA PRO A 372 -9.70 -10.17 9.93
C PRO A 372 -9.09 -9.78 8.58
N ASN A 373 -8.83 -8.49 8.43
CA ASN A 373 -8.01 -7.92 7.37
C ASN A 373 -6.57 -7.63 7.86
N VAL A 374 -5.72 -7.07 7.00
CA VAL A 374 -4.31 -6.80 7.30
C VAL A 374 -4.10 -5.92 8.53
N ASP A 375 -5.04 -5.01 8.81
CA ASP A 375 -4.91 -4.02 9.88
C ASP A 375 -5.16 -4.60 11.27
N ALA A 376 -5.77 -5.80 11.37
CA ALA A 376 -6.14 -6.41 12.64
C ALA A 376 -4.96 -6.68 13.59
N GLN A 377 -3.72 -6.68 13.10
CA GLN A 377 -2.54 -6.84 13.95
C GLN A 377 -1.31 -6.03 13.51
N SER A 378 -1.34 -5.37 12.35
CA SER A 378 -0.17 -4.64 11.82
C SER A 378 0.34 -3.57 12.78
N GLY A 379 -0.54 -2.85 13.47
CA GLY A 379 -0.19 -1.86 14.48
C GLY A 379 0.46 -2.47 15.72
N VAL A 380 0.04 -3.66 16.17
CA VAL A 380 0.62 -4.35 17.33
C VAL A 380 2.08 -4.74 17.08
N ILE A 381 2.42 -5.12 15.87
CA ILE A 381 3.82 -5.40 15.50
C ILE A 381 4.67 -4.14 15.61
N GLN A 382 4.20 -3.03 15.07
CA GLN A 382 4.89 -1.74 15.17
C GLN A 382 5.09 -1.32 16.64
N TRP A 383 4.04 -1.45 17.42
CA TRP A 383 4.07 -1.11 18.84
C TRP A 383 5.08 -1.93 19.63
N TYR A 384 5.16 -3.24 19.37
CA TYR A 384 6.12 -4.13 20.02
C TYR A 384 7.57 -3.70 19.80
N TYR A 385 7.90 -3.21 18.60
CA TYR A 385 9.23 -2.72 18.27
C TYR A 385 9.46 -1.24 18.64
N GLY A 386 8.58 -0.64 19.44
CA GLY A 386 8.76 0.72 19.95
C GLY A 386 8.37 1.84 19.00
N VAL A 387 7.78 1.51 17.84
CA VAL A 387 7.15 2.49 16.95
C VAL A 387 5.74 2.72 17.46
N THR A 388 5.60 3.59 18.45
CA THR A 388 4.35 3.79 19.21
C THR A 388 3.51 4.98 18.74
N GLN A 389 3.91 5.64 17.67
CA GLN A 389 3.27 6.84 17.14
C GLN A 389 2.27 6.44 16.04
N TYR A 390 1.00 6.29 16.38
CA TYR A 390 -0.07 5.83 15.47
C TYR A 390 -0.15 6.62 14.17
N GLU A 391 -0.10 7.95 14.25
CA GLU A 391 -0.17 8.85 13.10
C GLU A 391 0.88 8.55 12.04
N PHE A 392 1.98 7.88 12.45
CA PHE A 392 3.08 7.53 11.54
C PHE A 392 2.80 6.26 10.73
N TYR A 393 1.90 5.39 11.16
CA TYR A 393 1.67 4.09 10.50
C TYR A 393 1.16 4.24 9.06
N THR A 394 0.41 5.30 8.78
CA THR A 394 -0.03 5.60 7.41
C THR A 394 1.13 6.03 6.51
N VAL A 395 2.22 6.60 7.05
CA VAL A 395 3.46 6.86 6.31
C VAL A 395 4.14 5.55 5.93
N LEU A 396 4.23 4.58 6.85
CA LEU A 396 4.72 3.23 6.55
C LEU A 396 3.91 2.60 5.41
N PHE A 397 2.59 2.71 5.50
CA PHE A 397 1.69 2.24 4.46
C PHE A 397 1.98 2.96 3.13
N GLY A 398 2.16 4.29 3.14
CA GLY A 398 2.49 5.06 1.95
C GLY A 398 3.81 4.65 1.30
N ILE A 399 4.85 4.31 2.08
CA ILE A 399 6.11 3.81 1.51
C ILE A 399 5.87 2.49 0.76
N GLY A 400 5.15 1.55 1.36
CA GLY A 400 4.82 0.28 0.72
C GLY A 400 3.91 0.46 -0.49
N ARG A 401 2.82 1.23 -0.38
CA ARG A 401 1.84 1.46 -1.44
C ARG A 401 2.44 2.09 -2.70
N ALA A 402 3.53 2.81 -2.58
CA ALA A 402 4.24 3.37 -3.72
C ALA A 402 4.66 2.29 -4.73
N LEU A 403 5.08 1.11 -4.26
CA LEU A 403 5.49 -0.01 -5.13
C LEU A 403 4.39 -0.36 -6.16
N GLY A 404 3.18 -0.62 -5.70
CA GLY A 404 2.06 -0.94 -6.58
C GLY A 404 1.64 0.23 -7.46
N CYS A 405 1.42 1.40 -6.85
CA CYS A 405 0.96 2.59 -7.57
C CYS A 405 1.91 3.00 -8.69
N LEU A 406 3.22 3.08 -8.40
CA LEU A 406 4.22 3.51 -9.38
C LEU A 406 4.45 2.45 -10.47
N ALA A 407 4.38 1.16 -10.14
CA ALA A 407 4.41 0.10 -11.14
C ALA A 407 3.21 0.19 -12.09
N ASN A 408 2.00 0.40 -11.54
CA ASN A 408 0.77 0.54 -12.32
C ASN A 408 0.86 1.72 -13.30
N ILE A 409 1.17 2.94 -12.85
CA ILE A 409 1.22 4.11 -13.74
C ILE A 409 2.35 4.02 -14.79
N THR A 410 3.43 3.28 -14.49
CA THR A 410 4.46 2.97 -15.49
C THR A 410 3.88 2.11 -16.61
N TRP A 411 3.10 1.08 -16.28
CA TRP A 411 2.40 0.25 -17.24
C TRP A 411 1.31 1.00 -18.00
N ASP A 412 0.54 1.86 -17.33
CA ASP A 412 -0.47 2.69 -18.00
C ASP A 412 0.13 3.56 -19.10
N ARG A 413 1.30 4.15 -18.82
CA ARG A 413 2.04 4.94 -19.84
C ARG A 413 2.59 4.05 -20.94
N ALA A 414 3.07 2.85 -20.58
CA ALA A 414 3.57 1.88 -21.56
C ALA A 414 2.49 1.36 -22.50
N LEU A 415 1.29 1.14 -22.01
CA LEU A 415 0.17 0.62 -22.81
C LEU A 415 -0.66 1.75 -23.48
N GLY A 416 -0.40 3.01 -23.12
CA GLY A 416 -1.03 4.17 -23.74
C GLY A 416 -2.50 4.36 -23.33
N TYR A 417 -2.86 3.97 -22.10
CA TYR A 417 -4.21 4.16 -21.57
C TYR A 417 -4.62 5.63 -21.60
N GLY A 418 -5.90 5.87 -21.90
CA GLY A 418 -6.48 7.19 -22.06
C GLY A 418 -6.76 7.90 -20.74
N ILE A 419 -7.15 9.17 -20.85
CA ILE A 419 -7.60 9.95 -19.69
C ILE A 419 -8.90 9.37 -19.15
N GLU A 420 -8.97 9.16 -17.84
CA GLU A 420 -10.18 8.73 -17.15
C GLU A 420 -11.18 9.87 -17.07
N ARG A 421 -12.37 9.66 -17.60
CA ARG A 421 -13.45 10.63 -17.56
C ARG A 421 -14.82 9.94 -17.50
N PRO A 422 -15.23 9.38 -16.36
CA PRO A 422 -16.56 8.83 -16.19
C PRO A 422 -17.63 9.92 -16.37
N LYS A 423 -18.83 9.51 -16.80
CA LYS A 423 -19.96 10.41 -16.97
C LYS A 423 -20.76 10.52 -15.67
N SER A 424 -21.13 11.73 -15.29
CA SER A 424 -22.02 11.98 -14.14
C SER A 424 -23.49 11.99 -14.56
N VAL A 425 -24.36 11.66 -13.59
CA VAL A 425 -25.81 11.74 -13.68
C VAL A 425 -26.35 12.57 -12.52
N THR A 426 -27.49 13.25 -12.71
CA THR A 426 -28.17 14.00 -11.64
C THR A 426 -29.14 13.12 -10.89
N THR A 427 -29.53 13.52 -9.66
CA THR A 427 -30.58 12.84 -8.87
C THR A 427 -31.90 12.71 -9.67
N ALA A 428 -32.34 13.78 -10.34
CA ALA A 428 -33.54 13.76 -11.17
C ALA A 428 -33.45 12.74 -12.34
N MET A 429 -32.25 12.54 -12.92
CA MET A 429 -32.06 11.49 -13.93
C MET A 429 -32.17 10.08 -13.35
N LEU A 430 -31.69 9.88 -12.12
CA LEU A 430 -31.85 8.60 -11.42
C LEU A 430 -33.31 8.33 -11.02
N GLU A 431 -34.02 9.35 -10.52
CA GLU A 431 -35.45 9.26 -10.22
C GLU A 431 -36.30 8.91 -11.46
N LYS A 432 -36.01 9.57 -12.58
CA LYS A 432 -36.64 9.24 -13.86
C LYS A 432 -36.37 7.82 -14.29
N ALA A 433 -35.10 7.34 -14.17
CA ALA A 433 -34.74 5.96 -14.48
C ALA A 433 -35.42 4.94 -13.56
N ALA A 434 -35.68 5.31 -12.31
CA ALA A 434 -36.42 4.51 -11.32
C ALA A 434 -37.96 4.56 -11.49
N GLY A 435 -38.46 5.44 -12.32
CA GLY A 435 -39.91 5.61 -12.54
C GLY A 435 -40.66 6.31 -11.39
N ILE A 436 -39.96 7.13 -10.58
CA ILE A 436 -40.51 7.87 -9.42
C ILE A 436 -40.48 9.40 -9.61
N ALA A 437 -40.13 9.86 -10.79
CA ALA A 437 -40.15 11.29 -11.19
C ALA A 437 -41.19 11.55 -12.26
#